data_48509aad71767f12a1d569d3bbcb0aff
#
_entry.id   48509aad71767f12a1d569d3bbcb0aff
#
_cell.length_a   1.000
_cell.length_b   1.000
_cell.length_c   1.000
_cell.angle_alpha   90.00
_cell.angle_beta   90.00
_cell.angle_gamma   90.00
#
_symmetry.space_group_name_H-M   'P 1'
#
loop_
_entity.id
_entity.type
_entity.pdbx_description
1 polymer ?
#
loop_
_entity_poly.entity_id
_entity_poly.type
_entity_poly.pdbx_seq_one_letter_code
_entity_poly.pdbx_strand_id
1 'polypeptide(L)'
;MDEAERLCDRIIIIDHGEILDQGMPKELISRHVKGYVIEVQKPLPSGFVDGPFDSEDIGDAILYYVRSPRELIDELPEAASYMHRPANLEDVFLRLTGRQLREP
;
A
#
# COMPACT_ATOMS: atom_id res chain seq x y z
N MET A 1 -8.99 10.53 -1.71
CA MET A 1 -9.37 9.16 -1.35
C MET A 1 -9.99 9.02 0.04
N ASP A 2 -9.51 9.76 1.02
CA ASP A 2 -10.06 9.63 2.37
C ASP A 2 -11.56 9.92 2.45
N GLU A 3 -12.03 10.92 1.72
CA GLU A 3 -13.45 11.22 1.70
C GLU A 3 -14.26 10.09 1.09
N ALA A 4 -13.74 9.49 0.02
CA ALA A 4 -14.42 8.37 -0.62
C ALA A 4 -14.56 7.20 0.34
N GLU A 5 -13.52 6.94 1.14
CA GLU A 5 -13.58 5.85 2.09
C GLU A 5 -14.61 6.06 3.18
N ARG A 6 -14.87 7.33 3.52
CA ARG A 6 -15.80 7.65 4.60
C ARG A 6 -17.24 7.80 4.15
N LEU A 7 -17.43 8.34 2.94
CA LEU A 7 -18.75 8.78 2.51
C LEU A 7 -19.41 7.87 1.49
N CYS A 8 -18.63 7.02 0.82
CA CYS A 8 -19.17 6.16 -0.22
C CYS A 8 -19.37 4.74 0.27
N ASP A 9 -20.53 4.18 -0.06
CA ASP A 9 -20.80 2.79 0.23
C ASP A 9 -20.15 1.87 -0.80
N ARG A 10 -19.90 2.39 -1.99
CA ARG A 10 -19.38 1.58 -3.09
C ARG A 10 -18.49 2.44 -3.96
N ILE A 11 -17.35 1.88 -4.33
CA ILE A 11 -16.32 2.54 -5.12
C ILE A 11 -16.11 1.77 -6.41
N ILE A 12 -15.92 2.50 -7.50
CA ILE A 12 -15.53 1.91 -8.78
C ILE A 12 -14.18 2.48 -9.15
N ILE A 13 -13.20 1.61 -9.41
CA ILE A 13 -11.85 2.02 -9.79
C ILE A 13 -11.70 1.90 -11.30
N ILE A 14 -11.41 3.01 -11.95
CA ILE A 14 -11.33 3.08 -13.42
C ILE A 14 -9.95 3.58 -13.81
N ASP A 15 -9.37 2.97 -14.85
CA ASP A 15 -8.12 3.44 -15.41
C ASP A 15 -8.13 3.15 -16.90
N HIS A 16 -7.74 4.14 -17.70
CA HIS A 16 -7.71 4.03 -19.16
C HIS A 16 -9.04 3.57 -19.75
N GLY A 17 -10.15 4.03 -19.17
CA GLY A 17 -11.47 3.70 -19.67
C GLY A 17 -11.97 2.33 -19.27
N GLU A 18 -11.22 1.60 -18.48
CA GLU A 18 -11.62 0.26 -18.03
C GLU A 18 -11.89 0.23 -16.53
N ILE A 19 -12.89 -0.53 -16.14
CA ILE A 19 -13.15 -0.75 -14.72
C ILE A 19 -12.20 -1.83 -14.22
N LEU A 20 -11.34 -1.45 -13.28
CA LEU A 20 -10.38 -2.41 -12.72
C LEU A 20 -10.97 -3.24 -11.60
N ASP A 21 -11.80 -2.63 -10.78
CA ASP A 21 -12.49 -3.33 -9.70
C ASP A 21 -13.56 -2.42 -9.13
N GLN A 22 -14.46 -2.99 -8.35
CA GLN A 22 -15.51 -2.24 -7.68
C GLN A 22 -15.95 -2.98 -6.45
N GLY A 23 -16.46 -2.24 -5.48
CA GLY A 23 -16.93 -2.83 -4.24
C GLY A 23 -16.90 -1.82 -3.11
N MET A 24 -17.14 -2.28 -1.90
CA MET A 24 -17.03 -1.43 -0.73
C MET A 24 -15.57 -1.16 -0.43
N PRO A 25 -15.22 0.01 0.12
CA PRO A 25 -13.83 0.33 0.41
C PRO A 25 -13.11 -0.75 1.20
N LYS A 26 -13.71 -1.28 2.25
CA LYS A 26 -13.07 -2.31 3.06
C LYS A 26 -12.80 -3.58 2.27
N GLU A 27 -13.71 -3.93 1.37
CA GLU A 27 -13.53 -5.11 0.53
C GLU A 27 -12.35 -4.94 -0.42
N LEU A 28 -12.27 -3.77 -1.05
CA LEU A 28 -11.19 -3.49 -1.98
C LEU A 28 -9.84 -3.51 -1.28
N ILE A 29 -9.76 -2.90 -0.11
CA ILE A 29 -8.53 -2.87 0.66
C ILE A 29 -8.11 -4.29 1.07
N SER A 30 -9.04 -5.06 1.59
CA SER A 30 -8.75 -6.43 2.02
C SER A 30 -8.31 -7.31 0.85
N ARG A 31 -8.92 -7.09 -0.32
CA ARG A 31 -8.63 -7.90 -1.50
C ARG A 31 -7.27 -7.61 -2.09
N HIS A 32 -6.85 -6.35 -2.09
CA HIS A 32 -5.67 -5.94 -2.83
C HIS A 32 -4.45 -5.59 -1.98
N VAL A 33 -4.64 -5.13 -0.75
CA VAL A 33 -3.51 -4.61 0.03
C VAL A 33 -3.43 -5.16 1.46
N LYS A 34 -4.13 -6.22 1.74
CA LYS A 34 -4.00 -7.00 2.98
C LYS A 34 -4.33 -6.29 4.28
N GLY A 35 -4.36 -4.98 4.34
CA GLY A 35 -4.77 -4.25 5.54
C GLY A 35 -3.81 -3.22 6.06
N TYR A 36 -2.49 -3.45 5.99
CA TYR A 36 -1.49 -2.51 6.50
C TYR A 36 -0.39 -2.28 5.51
N VAL A 37 0.16 -1.08 5.53
CA VAL A 37 1.30 -0.69 4.70
C VAL A 37 2.42 -0.23 5.60
N ILE A 38 3.63 -0.72 5.33
CA ILE A 38 4.83 -0.25 6.01
C ILE A 38 5.69 0.44 4.97
N GLU A 39 5.93 1.72 5.19
CA GLU A 39 6.72 2.54 4.28
C GLU A 39 8.13 2.63 4.82
N VAL A 40 9.09 2.02 4.12
CA VAL A 40 10.49 2.01 4.54
C VAL A 40 11.27 2.99 3.70
N GLN A 41 11.91 3.95 4.34
CA GLN A 41 12.65 5.00 3.65
C GLN A 41 13.95 4.47 3.05
N LYS A 42 14.31 4.99 1.90
CA LYS A 42 15.59 4.68 1.28
C LYS A 42 16.67 5.59 1.82
N PRO A 43 17.93 5.15 1.88
CA PRO A 43 18.40 3.84 1.44
C PRO A 43 17.96 2.75 2.39
N LEU A 44 17.75 1.56 1.86
CA LEU A 44 17.35 0.44 2.69
C LEU A 44 18.48 0.03 3.63
N PRO A 45 18.14 -0.47 4.82
CA PRO A 45 19.16 -0.87 5.77
C PRO A 45 20.05 -1.97 5.21
N SER A 46 21.32 -1.93 5.58
CA SER A 46 22.27 -2.94 5.18
C SER A 46 21.84 -4.29 5.74
N GLY A 47 21.84 -5.29 4.89
CA GLY A 47 21.48 -6.64 5.31
C GLY A 47 19.98 -6.92 5.32
N PHE A 48 19.17 -5.93 5.01
CA PHE A 48 17.73 -6.16 4.92
C PHE A 48 17.39 -6.87 3.62
N VAL A 49 16.61 -7.92 3.71
CA VAL A 49 16.19 -8.71 2.55
C VAL A 49 14.68 -8.59 2.42
N ASP A 50 14.23 -8.35 1.20
CA ASP A 50 12.81 -8.15 0.90
C ASP A 50 11.96 -9.34 1.23
N GLY A 51 12.26 -10.44 1.48
CA GLY A 51 11.45 -11.55 1.89
C GLY A 51 10.19 -11.74 1.03
N PRO A 52 9.20 -12.44 1.55
CA PRO A 52 8.01 -12.82 0.78
C PRO A 52 6.91 -11.77 0.71
N PHE A 53 7.22 -10.51 0.99
CA PHE A 53 6.19 -9.47 1.05
C PHE A 53 5.94 -8.83 -0.31
N ASP A 54 4.67 -8.54 -0.60
CA ASP A 54 4.34 -7.71 -1.74
C ASP A 54 4.83 -6.29 -1.49
N SER A 55 5.37 -5.65 -2.49
CA SER A 55 5.92 -4.30 -2.32
C SER A 55 5.81 -3.47 -3.57
N GLU A 56 5.92 -2.15 -3.38
CA GLU A 56 5.95 -1.18 -4.48
C GLU A 56 7.01 -0.14 -4.19
N ASP A 57 7.85 0.14 -5.17
CA ASP A 57 8.89 1.16 -5.07
C ASP A 57 8.28 2.50 -5.50
N ILE A 58 8.25 3.48 -4.59
CA ILE A 58 7.66 4.79 -4.91
C ILE A 58 8.70 5.88 -5.07
N GLY A 59 9.97 5.50 -5.23
CA GLY A 59 11.05 6.45 -5.48
C GLY A 59 11.96 6.63 -4.28
N ASP A 60 11.50 7.30 -3.25
CA ASP A 60 12.29 7.56 -2.06
C ASP A 60 12.00 6.59 -0.91
N ALA A 61 11.08 5.66 -1.14
CA ALA A 61 10.70 4.66 -0.15
C ALA A 61 10.15 3.44 -0.85
N ILE A 62 9.98 2.36 -0.10
CA ILE A 62 9.33 1.15 -0.58
C ILE A 62 8.16 0.86 0.33
N LEU A 63 6.99 0.61 -0.26
CA LEU A 63 5.79 0.26 0.48
C LEU A 63 5.68 -1.26 0.53
N TYR A 64 5.53 -1.80 1.73
CA TYR A 64 5.31 -3.23 1.93
C TYR A 64 3.90 -3.47 2.42
N TYR A 65 3.20 -4.43 1.81
CA TYR A 65 1.81 -4.73 2.14
C TYR A 65 1.76 -5.98 3.01
N VAL A 66 1.26 -5.83 4.23
CA VAL A 66 1.26 -6.90 5.22
C VAL A 66 -0.08 -7.00 5.93
N ARG A 67 -0.40 -8.17 6.45
CA ARG A 67 -1.61 -8.36 7.25
C ARG A 67 -1.42 -7.88 8.66
N SER A 68 -0.22 -7.99 9.18
CA SER A 68 0.13 -7.51 10.50
C SER A 68 1.45 -6.77 10.41
N PRO A 69 1.55 -5.56 10.99
CA PRO A 69 2.81 -4.82 10.95
C PRO A 69 3.99 -5.60 11.49
N ARG A 70 3.77 -6.45 12.48
CA ARG A 70 4.87 -7.21 13.09
C ARG A 70 5.54 -8.17 12.12
N GLU A 71 4.85 -8.60 11.09
CA GLU A 71 5.45 -9.50 10.12
C GLU A 71 6.73 -8.93 9.51
N LEU A 72 6.77 -7.62 9.30
CA LEU A 72 7.93 -6.97 8.71
C LEU A 72 8.75 -6.20 9.75
N ILE A 73 8.10 -5.54 10.69
CA ILE A 73 8.81 -4.69 11.64
C ILE A 73 9.85 -5.47 12.43
N ASP A 74 9.53 -6.70 12.81
CA ASP A 74 10.46 -7.55 13.55
C ASP A 74 11.71 -7.89 12.74
N GLU A 75 11.63 -7.77 11.42
CA GLU A 75 12.76 -8.04 10.53
C GLU A 75 13.60 -6.81 10.23
N LEU A 76 13.11 -5.62 10.57
CA LEU A 76 13.83 -4.39 10.30
C LEU A 76 14.87 -4.12 11.38
N PRO A 77 16.09 -3.69 10.98
CA PRO A 77 17.07 -3.29 11.97
C PRO A 77 16.67 -1.99 12.66
N GLU A 78 17.23 -1.74 13.84
CA GLU A 78 16.91 -0.55 14.61
C GLU A 78 17.19 0.74 13.85
N ALA A 79 18.16 0.73 12.97
CA ALA A 79 18.51 1.94 12.21
C ALA A 79 17.54 2.24 11.08
N ALA A 80 16.59 1.35 10.81
CA ALA A 80 15.66 1.56 9.72
C ALA A 80 14.70 2.71 10.03
N SER A 81 14.44 3.52 9.02
CA SER A 81 13.44 4.57 9.12
C SER A 81 12.18 4.08 8.42
N TYR A 82 11.11 3.94 9.15
CA TYR A 82 9.88 3.42 8.59
C TYR A 82 8.66 4.01 9.28
N MET A 83 7.51 3.87 8.61
CA MET A 83 6.22 4.27 9.16
C MET A 83 5.21 3.19 8.81
N HIS A 84 4.32 2.87 9.74
CA HIS A 84 3.25 1.94 9.39
C HIS A 84 1.90 2.63 9.55
N ARG A 85 0.96 2.21 8.73
CA ARG A 85 -0.38 2.80 8.71
C ARG A 85 -1.37 1.78 8.16
N PRO A 86 -2.67 1.98 8.41
CA PRO A 86 -3.67 1.16 7.73
C PRO A 86 -3.63 1.41 6.23
N ALA A 87 -3.93 0.39 5.45
CA ALA A 87 -4.05 0.55 4.01
C ALA A 87 -5.29 1.37 3.67
N ASN A 88 -5.25 2.04 2.52
CA ASN A 88 -6.36 2.87 2.08
C ASN A 88 -6.63 2.66 0.59
N LEU A 89 -7.59 3.41 0.04
CA LEU A 89 -7.96 3.26 -1.37
C LEU A 89 -6.86 3.70 -2.33
N GLU A 90 -6.03 4.64 -1.92
CA GLU A 90 -4.91 5.04 -2.75
C GLU A 90 -3.94 3.87 -2.94
N ASP A 91 -3.74 3.07 -1.91
CA ASP A 91 -2.90 1.88 -2.01
C ASP A 91 -3.50 0.87 -2.98
N VAL A 92 -4.83 0.71 -2.95
CA VAL A 92 -5.51 -0.17 -3.89
C VAL A 92 -5.26 0.30 -5.32
N PHE A 93 -5.42 1.60 -5.56
CA PHE A 93 -5.20 2.16 -6.88
C PHE A 93 -3.77 1.91 -7.35
N LEU A 94 -2.80 2.16 -6.48
CA LEU A 94 -1.40 1.94 -6.81
C LEU A 94 -1.13 0.47 -7.15
N ARG A 95 -1.69 -0.44 -6.39
CA ARG A 95 -1.52 -1.88 -6.66
C ARG A 95 -2.09 -2.28 -8.00
N LEU A 96 -3.24 -1.72 -8.35
CA LEU A 96 -3.92 -2.10 -9.59
C LEU A 96 -3.29 -1.47 -10.82
N THR A 97 -2.74 -0.27 -10.69
CA THR A 97 -2.24 0.48 -11.84
C THR A 97 -0.72 0.62 -11.86
N GLY A 98 -0.06 0.50 -10.74
CA GLY A 98 1.37 0.79 -10.63
C GLY A 98 1.68 2.28 -10.62
N ARG A 99 0.67 3.14 -10.44
CA ARG A 99 0.85 4.59 -10.47
C ARG A 99 0.26 5.25 -9.23
N GLN A 100 0.90 6.32 -8.81
CA GLN A 100 0.36 7.12 -7.72
C GLN A 100 -0.70 8.07 -8.23
N LEU A 101 -1.71 8.33 -7.39
CA LEU A 101 -2.81 9.22 -7.78
C LEU A 101 -2.37 10.66 -7.96
N ARG A 102 -1.30 11.07 -7.32
CA ARG A 102 -0.84 12.46 -7.34
C ARG A 102 0.21 12.72 -8.39
N GLU A 103 0.23 11.95 -9.41
CA GLU A 103 1.16 12.16 -10.51
C GLU A 103 0.93 13.52 -11.14
N PRO A 104 1.98 14.30 -11.35
CA PRO A 104 1.84 15.55 -12.09
C PRO A 104 1.61 15.28 -13.55
#